data_71076b229f2336353e42368973c26137
#
_entry.id   71076b229f2336353e42368973c26137
#
_cell.length_a   1.000
_cell.length_b   1.000
_cell.length_c   1.000
_cell.angle_alpha   90.00
_cell.angle_beta   90.00
_cell.angle_gamma   90.00
#
_symmetry.space_group_name_H-M   'P 1'
#
loop_
_entity.id
_entity.type
_entity.pdbx_description
1 polymer ?
#
loop_
_entity_poly.entity_id
_entity_poly.type
_entity_poly.pdbx_seq_one_letter_code
_entity_poly.pdbx_strand_id
1 'polypeptide(L)'
;MIKLMVIGNLGKDCIVNTVNGKNVINFSVAHTEKFKDSTGAQREKTTWVECAYWTDRTGISPYLKKGQQVYAEGTPEVRTYQTNDGKSGASLTMRVQSVQLL
;
A
#
# COMPACT_ATOMS: atom_id res chain seq x y z
N MET A 1 8.33 10.83 -15.93
CA MET A 1 8.35 9.69 -14.98
C MET A 1 7.54 10.03 -13.76
N ILE A 2 6.69 9.11 -13.32
CA ILE A 2 6.01 9.24 -12.05
C ILE A 2 6.38 8.00 -11.22
N LYS A 3 6.87 8.24 -10.02
CA LYS A 3 7.30 7.17 -9.14
C LYS A 3 6.87 7.47 -7.72
N LEU A 4 6.25 6.50 -7.08
CA LEU A 4 5.87 6.56 -5.67
C LEU A 4 6.80 5.66 -4.87
N MET A 5 7.27 6.17 -3.74
CA MET A 5 8.08 5.44 -2.79
C MET A 5 7.43 5.57 -1.41
N VAL A 6 7.32 4.47 -0.70
CA VAL A 6 6.71 4.48 0.63
C VAL A 6 7.46 3.55 1.56
N ILE A 7 7.66 3.99 2.79
CA ILE A 7 8.10 3.17 3.91
C ILE A 7 6.96 3.15 4.91
N GLY A 8 6.53 1.97 5.29
CA GLY A 8 5.44 1.84 6.26
C GLY A 8 5.27 0.39 6.67
N ASN A 9 4.18 0.14 7.37
CA ASN A 9 3.89 -1.18 7.91
C ASN A 9 2.65 -1.76 7.25
N LEU A 10 2.65 -3.07 7.04
CA LEU A 10 1.48 -3.75 6.49
C LEU A 10 0.35 -3.73 7.51
N GLY A 11 -0.86 -3.40 7.03
CA GLY A 11 -2.05 -3.40 7.87
C GLY A 11 -2.66 -4.77 8.07
N LYS A 12 -2.33 -5.71 7.19
CA LYS A 12 -2.77 -7.10 7.25
C LYS A 12 -1.81 -7.97 6.45
N ASP A 13 -1.96 -9.29 6.54
CA ASP A 13 -1.18 -10.22 5.73
C ASP A 13 -1.48 -9.99 4.25
N CYS A 14 -0.47 -10.19 3.41
CA CYS A 14 -0.66 -10.08 1.96
C CYS A 14 -1.59 -11.18 1.44
N ILE A 15 -2.15 -10.94 0.28
CA ILE A 15 -2.99 -11.92 -0.43
C ILE A 15 -2.35 -12.17 -1.79
N VAL A 16 -2.11 -13.44 -2.10
CA VAL A 16 -1.58 -13.85 -3.40
C VAL A 16 -2.73 -14.35 -4.26
N ASN A 17 -2.88 -13.76 -5.42
CA ASN A 17 -3.90 -14.15 -6.40
C ASN A 17 -3.23 -14.53 -7.72
N THR A 18 -3.89 -15.38 -8.49
CA THR A 18 -3.49 -15.69 -9.86
C THR A 18 -4.54 -15.18 -10.83
N VAL A 19 -4.12 -14.33 -11.75
CA VAL A 19 -5.01 -13.72 -12.75
C VAL A 19 -4.41 -14.01 -14.13
N ASN A 20 -5.15 -14.72 -14.98
CA ASN A 20 -4.70 -15.07 -16.33
C ASN A 20 -3.32 -15.74 -16.36
N GLY A 21 -3.06 -16.64 -15.42
CA GLY A 21 -1.78 -17.34 -15.31
C GLY A 21 -0.64 -16.54 -14.70
N LYS A 22 -0.91 -15.30 -14.27
CA LYS A 22 0.09 -14.44 -13.62
C LYS A 22 -0.22 -14.27 -12.16
N ASN A 23 0.82 -14.29 -11.32
CA ASN A 23 0.68 -14.09 -9.88
C ASN A 23 0.75 -12.61 -9.54
N VAL A 24 -0.09 -12.20 -8.62
CA VAL A 24 -0.04 -10.85 -8.04
C VAL A 24 -0.10 -10.97 -6.53
N ILE A 25 0.81 -10.26 -5.86
CA ILE A 25 0.82 -10.13 -4.41
C ILE A 25 0.18 -8.80 -4.07
N ASN A 26 -0.95 -8.83 -3.35
CA ASN A 26 -1.66 -7.63 -2.94
C ASN A 26 -1.41 -7.38 -1.46
N PHE A 27 -1.02 -6.16 -1.12
CA PHE A 27 -0.80 -5.78 0.27
C PHE A 27 -1.06 -4.28 0.44
N SER A 28 -1.35 -3.88 1.68
CA SER A 28 -1.61 -2.48 2.02
C SER A 28 -0.52 -1.99 2.96
N VAL A 29 0.05 -0.83 2.64
CA VAL A 29 1.10 -0.20 3.44
C VAL A 29 0.53 1.05 4.10
N ALA A 30 0.71 1.16 5.40
CA ALA A 30 0.31 2.32 6.18
C ALA A 30 1.54 3.14 6.55
N HIS A 31 1.55 4.41 6.18
CA HIS A 31 2.55 5.37 6.61
C HIS A 31 1.89 6.37 7.55
N THR A 32 2.41 6.49 8.77
CA THR A 32 1.87 7.38 9.79
C THR A 32 2.85 8.51 10.08
N GLU A 33 2.36 9.73 9.96
CA GLU A 33 3.10 10.94 10.32
C GLU A 33 2.53 11.53 11.60
N LYS A 34 3.43 12.03 12.46
CA LYS A 34 3.04 12.79 13.64
C LYS A 34 3.45 14.24 13.44
N PHE A 35 2.54 15.15 13.71
CA PHE A 35 2.79 16.57 13.55
C PHE A 35 2.04 17.37 14.62
N LYS A 36 2.46 18.62 14.82
CA LYS A 36 1.76 19.56 15.67
C LYS A 36 0.92 20.49 14.81
N ASP A 37 -0.36 20.67 15.18
CA ASP A 37 -1.23 21.60 14.49
C ASP A 37 -0.99 23.04 14.95
N SER A 38 -1.77 23.98 14.41
CA SER A 38 -1.64 25.40 14.75
C SER A 38 -1.96 25.72 16.22
N THR A 39 -2.63 24.81 16.92
CA THR A 39 -2.95 24.98 18.34
C THR A 39 -1.91 24.34 19.25
N GLY A 40 -0.87 23.70 18.70
CA GLY A 40 0.15 23.00 19.45
C GLY A 40 -0.24 21.59 19.87
N ALA A 41 -1.43 21.12 19.48
CA ALA A 41 -1.86 19.75 19.76
C ALA A 41 -1.17 18.76 18.83
N GLN A 42 -0.79 17.60 19.37
CA GLN A 42 -0.16 16.54 18.58
C GLN A 42 -1.21 15.79 17.78
N ARG A 43 -0.97 15.65 16.47
CA ARG A 43 -1.88 14.99 15.54
C ARG A 43 -1.15 13.87 14.81
N GLU A 44 -1.92 12.89 14.33
CA GLU A 44 -1.42 11.82 13.48
C GLU A 44 -2.19 11.80 12.17
N LYS A 45 -1.45 11.53 11.09
CA LYS A 45 -2.04 11.32 9.77
C LYS A 45 -1.51 10.01 9.22
N THR A 46 -2.40 9.10 8.86
CA THR A 46 -2.04 7.83 8.23
C THR A 46 -2.44 7.85 6.77
N THR A 47 -1.48 7.56 5.92
CA THR A 47 -1.70 7.40 4.48
C THR A 47 -1.61 5.93 4.15
N TRP A 48 -2.63 5.39 3.50
CA TRP A 48 -2.70 4.01 3.04
C TRP A 48 -2.39 3.93 1.56
N VAL A 49 -1.50 3.01 1.21
CA VAL A 49 -1.17 2.72 -0.19
C VAL A 49 -1.52 1.27 -0.47
N GLU A 50 -2.44 1.06 -1.41
CA GLU A 50 -2.81 -0.29 -1.86
C GLU A 50 -1.81 -0.72 -2.92
N CYS A 51 -1.08 -1.80 -2.66
CA CYS A 51 0.02 -2.25 -3.49
C CYS A 51 -0.33 -3.53 -4.22
N ALA A 52 0.03 -3.60 -5.49
CA ALA A 52 -0.08 -4.79 -6.31
C ALA A 52 1.29 -5.09 -6.93
N TYR A 53 1.86 -6.22 -6.57
CA TYR A 53 3.16 -6.66 -7.05
C TYR A 53 2.98 -7.86 -7.96
N TRP A 54 3.05 -7.62 -9.26
CA TRP A 54 2.95 -8.66 -10.27
C TRP A 54 4.31 -9.33 -10.43
N THR A 55 4.42 -10.57 -9.98
CA THR A 55 5.69 -11.28 -10.01
C THR A 55 5.45 -12.78 -10.02
N ASP A 56 6.31 -13.50 -10.73
CA ASP A 56 6.35 -14.97 -10.66
C ASP A 56 7.09 -15.44 -9.39
N ARG A 57 7.79 -14.52 -8.72
CA ARG A 57 8.54 -14.81 -7.51
C ARG A 57 7.69 -14.51 -6.28
N THR A 58 6.95 -15.51 -5.82
CA THR A 58 6.09 -15.37 -4.65
C THR A 58 6.79 -15.70 -3.33
N GLY A 59 8.10 -15.93 -3.37
CA GLY A 59 8.87 -16.32 -2.19
C GLY A 59 8.90 -15.27 -1.07
N ILE A 60 8.61 -14.00 -1.39
CA ILE A 60 8.51 -12.94 -0.39
C ILE A 60 7.18 -12.97 0.37
N SER A 61 6.14 -13.60 -0.20
CA SER A 61 4.79 -13.54 0.36
C SER A 61 4.68 -14.04 1.81
N PRO A 62 5.40 -15.10 2.24
CA PRO A 62 5.31 -15.52 3.64
C PRO A 62 5.82 -14.50 4.63
N TYR A 63 6.61 -13.53 4.18
CA TYR A 63 7.19 -12.48 5.02
C TYR A 63 6.37 -11.19 5.02
N LEU A 64 5.39 -11.07 4.13
CA LEU A 64 4.52 -9.90 4.04
C LEU A 64 3.32 -10.08 4.96
N LYS A 65 3.56 -9.97 6.25
CA LYS A 65 2.60 -10.20 7.31
C LYS A 65 2.21 -8.89 7.98
N LYS A 66 1.06 -8.88 8.64
CA LYS A 66 0.58 -7.74 9.41
C LYS A 66 1.68 -7.21 10.34
N GLY A 67 1.93 -5.91 10.28
CA GLY A 67 2.92 -5.24 11.12
C GLY A 67 4.32 -5.20 10.54
N GLN A 68 4.61 -5.96 9.49
CA GLN A 68 5.93 -5.95 8.85
C GLN A 68 6.21 -4.59 8.22
N GLN A 69 7.36 -4.02 8.53
CA GLN A 69 7.81 -2.79 7.88
C GLN A 69 8.45 -3.10 6.54
N VAL A 70 8.06 -2.34 5.53
CA VAL A 70 8.57 -2.52 4.16
C VAL A 70 8.89 -1.17 3.53
N TYR A 71 9.78 -1.22 2.54
CA TYR A 71 9.98 -0.18 1.55
C TYR A 71 9.40 -0.68 0.24
N ALA A 72 8.53 0.09 -0.37
CA ALA A 72 7.96 -0.27 -1.68
C ALA A 72 8.04 0.91 -2.62
N GLU A 73 8.33 0.63 -3.89
CA GLU A 73 8.37 1.66 -4.94
C GLU A 73 7.71 1.15 -6.19
N GLY A 74 7.13 2.08 -6.94
CA GLY A 74 6.47 1.74 -8.18
C GLY A 74 5.72 2.92 -8.77
N THR A 75 4.77 2.62 -9.64
CA THR A 75 3.97 3.62 -10.34
C THR A 75 2.66 3.85 -9.58
N PRO A 76 2.37 5.11 -9.18
CA PRO A 76 1.13 5.41 -8.48
C PRO A 76 -0.04 5.51 -9.43
N GLU A 77 -1.22 5.20 -8.93
CA GLU A 77 -2.48 5.35 -9.62
C GLU A 77 -3.55 5.71 -8.61
N VAL A 78 -4.43 6.63 -8.97
CA VAL A 78 -5.57 6.99 -8.14
C VAL A 78 -6.79 6.27 -8.70
N ARG A 79 -7.46 5.48 -7.86
CA ARG A 79 -8.72 4.83 -8.19
C ARG A 79 -9.86 5.52 -7.49
N THR A 80 -10.90 5.83 -8.22
CA THR A 80 -12.12 6.38 -7.66
C THR A 80 -13.16 5.27 -7.52
N TYR A 81 -14.02 5.39 -6.53
CA TYR A 81 -15.10 4.44 -6.31
C TYR A 81 -16.33 5.16 -5.76
N GLN A 82 -17.46 4.51 -5.89
CA GLN A 82 -18.71 4.96 -5.28
C GLN A 82 -19.18 3.90 -4.30
N THR A 83 -19.61 4.35 -3.11
CA THR A 83 -20.21 3.46 -2.13
C THR A 83 -21.69 3.26 -2.42
N ASN A 84 -22.30 2.25 -1.78
CA ASN A 84 -23.73 1.93 -1.99
C ASN A 84 -24.66 3.06 -1.57
N ASP A 85 -24.21 3.97 -0.72
CA ASP A 85 -24.98 5.13 -0.28
C ASP A 85 -24.75 6.37 -1.15
N GLY A 86 -24.09 6.21 -2.29
CA GLY A 86 -23.89 7.30 -3.26
C GLY A 86 -22.69 8.20 -2.99
N LYS A 87 -21.90 7.91 -1.98
CA LYS A 87 -20.68 8.68 -1.68
C LYS A 87 -19.55 8.27 -2.60
N SER A 88 -18.72 9.25 -2.98
CA SER A 88 -17.53 9.02 -3.77
C SER A 88 -16.31 8.96 -2.88
N GLY A 89 -15.35 8.12 -3.25
CA GLY A 89 -14.07 8.05 -2.56
C GLY A 89 -12.94 7.80 -3.54
N ALA A 90 -11.72 7.86 -3.04
CA ALA A 90 -10.53 7.62 -3.84
C ALA A 90 -9.53 6.80 -3.03
N SER A 91 -8.80 5.92 -3.72
CA SER A 91 -7.72 5.13 -3.14
C SER A 91 -6.44 5.42 -3.88
N LEU A 92 -5.34 5.56 -3.13
CA LEU A 92 -4.00 5.61 -3.72
C LEU A 92 -3.53 4.17 -3.89
N THR A 93 -3.25 3.80 -5.14
CA THR A 93 -2.73 2.47 -5.47
C THR A 93 -1.35 2.59 -6.09
N MET A 94 -0.58 1.52 -5.97
CA MET A 94 0.76 1.46 -6.56
C MET A 94 0.94 0.12 -7.26
N ARG A 95 1.39 0.19 -8.51
CA ARG A 95 1.91 -0.98 -9.20
C ARG A 95 3.37 -1.12 -8.80
N VAL A 96 3.66 -2.07 -7.93
CA VAL A 96 4.98 -2.20 -7.31
C VAL A 96 5.99 -2.72 -8.31
N GLN A 97 7.15 -2.05 -8.34
CA GLN A 97 8.31 -2.49 -9.13
C GLN A 97 9.35 -3.15 -8.24
N SER A 98 9.45 -2.70 -6.98
CA SER A 98 10.42 -3.23 -6.03
C SER A 98 9.87 -3.11 -4.62
N VAL A 99 10.10 -4.13 -3.81
CA VAL A 99 9.72 -4.15 -2.39
C VAL A 99 10.85 -4.78 -1.60
N GLN A 100 11.15 -4.18 -0.44
CA GLN A 100 12.17 -4.68 0.47
C GLN A 100 11.60 -4.77 1.88
N LEU A 101 11.95 -5.86 2.56
CA LEU A 101 11.65 -6.00 3.98
C LEU A 101 12.65 -5.18 4.79
N LEU A 102 12.15 -4.42 5.74
CA LEU A 102 12.99 -3.62 6.61
C LEU A 102 13.05 -4.17 8.03
#